data_309c2fa8fe48919e3e5fa56d3d397897
#
_entry.id   309c2fa8fe48919e3e5fa56d3d397897
#
_cell.length_a   1.000
_cell.length_b   1.000
_cell.length_c   1.000
_cell.angle_alpha   90.00
_cell.angle_beta   90.00
_cell.angle_gamma   90.00
#
_symmetry.space_group_name_H-M   'P 1'
#
loop_
_entity.id
_entity.type
_entity.pdbx_description
1 polymer ?
#
loop_
_entity_poly.entity_id
_entity_poly.type
_entity_poly.pdbx_seq_one_letter_code
_entity_poly.pdbx_strand_id
1 'polypeptide(L)'
;PTEPQSLSFCLYLGEVQKRLGKPLVLMLDEYDAPPRKLTISILRSFRSALSLADDSRPFVHAVLLCGKTHVRDLRDELRPTGDETRGSGSLWNVGLPVALPGLSQHELDSLLRDYATDSGVVLTREARDELWQRTRGQPWLVSRILYQLDEQLGSPRRSPETNLAVSSPTAQQVRAIAEQLLGEDCVHLLSVGDVVNGRKEAEELLLRLLGGEEVALSRADEVQSYLLDSGLLTASDTGQRVEISNPIYEAYLLRLLGD
;
A
#
# COMPACT_ATOMS: atom_id res chain seq x y z
N PRO A 1 -20.41 19.51 -28.87
CA PRO A 1 -19.33 19.09 -27.98
C PRO A 1 -19.86 17.91 -27.20
N THR A 2 -19.33 16.70 -27.51
CA THR A 2 -19.64 15.48 -26.79
C THR A 2 -19.14 15.68 -25.36
N GLU A 3 -20.03 15.52 -24.38
CA GLU A 3 -19.66 15.51 -22.96
C GLU A 3 -18.57 14.46 -22.75
N PRO A 4 -17.55 14.74 -21.92
CA PRO A 4 -16.53 13.76 -21.61
C PRO A 4 -17.19 12.48 -21.05
N GLN A 5 -16.83 11.31 -21.54
CA GLN A 5 -17.38 10.03 -21.09
C GLN A 5 -17.36 9.84 -19.57
N SER A 6 -16.38 10.45 -18.90
CA SER A 6 -16.24 10.45 -17.44
C SER A 6 -17.36 11.23 -16.73
N LEU A 7 -17.88 12.32 -17.33
CA LEU A 7 -19.02 13.05 -16.76
C LEU A 7 -20.31 12.25 -16.90
N SER A 8 -20.49 11.57 -18.02
CA SER A 8 -21.63 10.66 -18.23
C SER A 8 -21.67 9.54 -17.18
N PHE A 9 -20.50 9.01 -16.80
CA PHE A 9 -20.42 8.02 -15.73
C PHE A 9 -20.83 8.58 -14.36
N CYS A 10 -20.41 9.80 -14.02
CA CYS A 10 -20.84 10.47 -12.79
C CYS A 10 -22.36 10.68 -12.73
N LEU A 11 -22.96 11.13 -13.84
CA LEU A 11 -24.41 11.30 -13.94
C LEU A 11 -25.14 9.95 -13.77
N TYR A 12 -24.64 8.90 -14.39
CA TYR A 12 -25.18 7.55 -14.23
C TYR A 12 -25.18 7.09 -12.78
N LEU A 13 -24.07 7.28 -12.04
CA LEU A 13 -24.00 6.93 -10.62
C LEU A 13 -24.98 7.72 -9.78
N GLY A 14 -25.18 9.01 -10.07
CA GLY A 14 -26.19 9.83 -9.42
C GLY A 14 -27.62 9.29 -9.62
N GLU A 15 -27.94 8.89 -10.85
CA GLU A 15 -29.24 8.26 -11.15
C GLU A 15 -29.42 6.89 -10.44
N VAL A 16 -28.33 6.11 -10.33
CA VAL A 16 -28.35 4.85 -9.56
C VAL A 16 -28.67 5.12 -8.09
N GLN A 17 -27.96 6.10 -7.47
CA GLN A 17 -28.21 6.49 -6.08
C GLN A 17 -29.66 6.93 -5.86
N LYS A 18 -30.18 7.76 -6.77
CA LYS A 18 -31.57 8.23 -6.70
C LYS A 18 -32.58 7.09 -6.78
N ARG A 19 -32.37 6.13 -7.69
CA ARG A 19 -33.25 4.94 -7.82
C ARG A 19 -33.18 4.01 -6.62
N LEU A 20 -32.00 3.86 -6.02
CA LEU A 20 -31.83 3.01 -4.83
C LEU A 20 -32.45 3.65 -3.58
N GLY A 21 -32.59 4.97 -3.53
CA GLY A 21 -33.07 5.69 -2.35
C GLY A 21 -32.14 5.51 -1.13
N LYS A 22 -30.89 5.17 -1.35
CA LYS A 22 -29.88 4.90 -0.32
C LYS A 22 -28.57 5.57 -0.69
N PRO A 23 -27.74 5.96 0.31
CA PRO A 23 -26.39 6.46 0.06
C PRO A 23 -25.55 5.42 -0.70
N LEU A 24 -24.92 5.84 -1.78
CA LEU A 24 -24.01 5.02 -2.58
C LEU A 24 -22.57 5.42 -2.24
N VAL A 25 -21.76 4.46 -1.81
CA VAL A 25 -20.32 4.63 -1.61
C VAL A 25 -19.59 3.95 -2.77
N LEU A 26 -18.78 4.72 -3.49
CA LEU A 26 -17.95 4.22 -4.57
C LEU A 26 -16.55 3.91 -4.03
N MET A 27 -16.10 2.67 -4.18
CA MET A 27 -14.76 2.25 -3.82
C MET A 27 -14.00 1.91 -5.10
N LEU A 28 -12.88 2.59 -5.35
CA LEU A 28 -12.00 2.34 -6.48
C LEU A 28 -10.68 1.82 -5.95
N ASP A 29 -10.43 0.54 -6.19
CA ASP A 29 -9.14 -0.08 -5.94
C ASP A 29 -8.24 0.10 -7.15
N GLU A 30 -6.94 0.26 -6.91
CA GLU A 30 -5.95 0.52 -7.96
C GLU A 30 -6.34 1.68 -8.90
N TYR A 31 -6.86 2.78 -8.33
CA TYR A 31 -7.33 3.93 -9.12
C TYR A 31 -6.25 4.53 -10.03
N ASP A 32 -4.99 4.26 -9.77
CA ASP A 32 -3.80 4.69 -10.49
C ASP A 32 -3.30 3.67 -11.54
N ALA A 33 -3.91 2.48 -11.64
CA ALA A 33 -3.57 1.48 -12.66
C ALA A 33 -3.92 1.90 -14.11
N PRO A 34 -5.03 2.63 -14.38
CA PRO A 34 -5.32 3.10 -15.72
C PRO A 34 -4.27 4.09 -16.24
N PRO A 35 -4.17 4.28 -17.57
CA PRO A 35 -3.29 5.30 -18.13
C PRO A 35 -3.50 6.66 -17.45
N ARG A 36 -2.42 7.31 -17.03
CA ARG A 36 -2.43 8.52 -16.18
C ARG A 36 -3.39 9.63 -16.64
N LYS A 37 -3.47 9.88 -17.97
CA LYS A 37 -4.42 10.86 -18.52
C LYS A 37 -5.87 10.51 -18.22
N LEU A 38 -6.21 9.23 -18.23
CA LEU A 38 -7.55 8.73 -17.92
C LEU A 38 -7.84 8.87 -16.41
N THR A 39 -6.91 8.47 -15.55
CA THR A 39 -7.00 8.65 -14.10
C THR A 39 -7.27 10.10 -13.73
N ILE A 40 -6.52 11.03 -14.31
CA ILE A 40 -6.69 12.47 -14.09
C ILE A 40 -8.08 12.95 -14.56
N SER A 41 -8.54 12.48 -15.72
CA SER A 41 -9.87 12.82 -16.24
C SER A 41 -10.98 12.35 -15.32
N ILE A 42 -10.87 11.12 -14.81
CA ILE A 42 -11.82 10.52 -13.85
C ILE A 42 -11.84 11.35 -12.55
N LEU A 43 -10.67 11.62 -11.96
CA LEU A 43 -10.57 12.38 -10.72
C LEU A 43 -11.16 13.80 -10.85
N ARG A 44 -10.91 14.48 -11.97
CA ARG A 44 -11.51 15.80 -12.25
C ARG A 44 -13.03 15.71 -12.35
N SER A 45 -13.55 14.68 -12.99
CA SER A 45 -15.00 14.50 -13.15
C SER A 45 -15.65 14.20 -11.80
N PHE A 46 -15.05 13.37 -10.96
CA PHE A 46 -15.55 13.09 -9.61
C PHE A 46 -15.53 14.35 -8.75
N ARG A 47 -14.44 15.11 -8.77
CA ARG A 47 -14.37 16.39 -8.06
C ARG A 47 -15.47 17.33 -8.49
N SER A 48 -15.66 17.49 -9.80
CA SER A 48 -16.73 18.36 -10.33
C SER A 48 -18.10 17.87 -9.91
N ALA A 49 -18.35 16.55 -9.97
CA ALA A 49 -19.61 15.96 -9.57
C ALA A 49 -19.89 16.15 -8.07
N LEU A 50 -18.88 15.92 -7.20
CA LEU A 50 -19.00 16.14 -5.76
C LEU A 50 -19.23 17.62 -5.41
N SER A 51 -18.59 18.54 -6.13
CA SER A 51 -18.75 19.98 -5.89
C SER A 51 -20.08 20.54 -6.37
N LEU A 52 -20.74 19.88 -7.33
CA LEU A 52 -22.02 20.27 -7.92
C LEU A 52 -23.20 19.43 -7.41
N ALA A 53 -22.92 18.45 -6.55
CA ALA A 53 -23.96 17.58 -6.00
C ALA A 53 -24.90 18.38 -5.09
N ASP A 54 -26.19 18.26 -5.34
CA ASP A 54 -27.30 18.77 -4.53
C ASP A 54 -28.50 17.83 -4.66
N ASP A 55 -29.62 18.16 -4.03
CA ASP A 55 -30.83 17.33 -4.06
C ASP A 55 -31.41 17.13 -5.47
N SER A 56 -31.15 18.06 -6.39
CA SER A 56 -31.58 17.97 -7.79
C SER A 56 -30.59 17.21 -8.68
N ARG A 57 -29.32 17.19 -8.27
CA ARG A 57 -28.21 16.54 -8.99
C ARG A 57 -27.39 15.69 -8.02
N PRO A 58 -27.97 14.56 -7.57
CA PRO A 58 -27.26 13.70 -6.66
C PRO A 58 -26.04 13.09 -7.37
N PHE A 59 -24.95 12.95 -6.62
CA PHE A 59 -23.82 12.12 -6.97
C PHE A 59 -23.70 11.04 -5.88
N VAL A 60 -22.62 10.29 -5.86
CA VAL A 60 -22.38 9.30 -4.78
C VAL A 60 -22.18 10.01 -3.44
N HIS A 61 -22.55 9.34 -2.36
CA HIS A 61 -22.40 9.86 -0.99
C HIS A 61 -20.92 10.03 -0.60
N ALA A 62 -20.08 9.06 -0.98
CA ALA A 62 -18.65 9.11 -0.75
C ALA A 62 -17.88 8.37 -1.86
N VAL A 63 -16.63 8.77 -2.07
CA VAL A 63 -15.67 8.08 -2.95
C VAL A 63 -14.45 7.73 -2.12
N LEU A 64 -14.08 6.44 -2.11
CA LEU A 64 -12.83 5.94 -1.56
C LEU A 64 -11.91 5.58 -2.73
N LEU A 65 -10.69 6.11 -2.69
CA LEU A 65 -9.65 5.81 -3.67
C LEU A 65 -8.56 5.03 -2.95
N CYS A 66 -8.25 3.85 -3.44
CA CYS A 66 -7.14 3.03 -3.00
C CYS A 66 -6.13 2.88 -4.14
N GLY A 67 -4.85 3.10 -3.89
CA GLY A 67 -3.80 3.02 -4.91
C GLY A 67 -2.43 3.26 -4.30
N LYS A 68 -1.40 3.05 -5.10
CA LYS A 68 0.01 3.22 -4.69
C LYS A 68 0.48 4.66 -4.83
N THR A 69 -0.07 5.39 -5.81
CA THR A 69 0.33 6.76 -6.14
C THR A 69 -0.52 7.75 -5.36
N HIS A 70 0.10 8.66 -4.64
CA HIS A 70 -0.64 9.74 -4.01
C HIS A 70 -1.21 10.68 -5.09
N VAL A 71 -2.46 11.14 -4.91
CA VAL A 71 -3.11 12.05 -5.89
C VAL A 71 -2.31 13.34 -6.12
N ARG A 72 -1.48 13.76 -5.15
CA ARG A 72 -0.57 14.90 -5.31
C ARG A 72 0.46 14.66 -6.41
N ASP A 73 0.99 13.44 -6.52
CA ASP A 73 2.07 13.10 -7.45
C ASP A 73 1.58 13.04 -8.90
N LEU A 74 0.26 12.96 -9.09
CA LEU A 74 -0.37 13.11 -10.40
C LEU A 74 -0.35 14.55 -10.92
N ARG A 75 0.03 15.53 -10.07
CA ARG A 75 0.02 16.97 -10.41
C ARG A 75 1.17 17.41 -11.28
N ASP A 76 2.37 16.96 -10.98
CA ASP A 76 3.59 17.59 -11.48
C ASP A 76 3.83 17.33 -12.96
N GLU A 77 3.32 16.26 -13.51
CA GLU A 77 3.42 15.96 -14.94
C GLU A 77 2.37 16.69 -15.81
N LEU A 78 1.42 17.39 -15.21
CA LEU A 78 0.42 18.18 -15.93
C LEU A 78 0.80 19.65 -16.10
N ARG A 79 1.99 20.04 -15.64
CA ARG A 79 2.51 21.36 -16.01
C ARG A 79 2.87 21.35 -17.49
N PRO A 80 2.13 22.04 -18.37
CA PRO A 80 2.61 22.29 -19.71
C PRO A 80 3.93 23.05 -19.55
N THR A 81 5.00 22.55 -20.09
CA THR A 81 6.25 23.29 -20.21
C THR A 81 5.93 24.56 -20.99
N GLY A 82 5.74 25.69 -20.31
CA GLY A 82 5.68 27.01 -20.93
C GLY A 82 4.42 27.86 -20.77
N ASP A 83 3.39 27.42 -20.05
CA ASP A 83 2.21 28.27 -19.86
C ASP A 83 1.99 28.62 -18.38
N GLU A 84 2.31 29.88 -18.02
CA GLU A 84 2.17 30.43 -16.67
C GLU A 84 0.72 30.78 -16.31
N THR A 85 -0.27 30.22 -16.93
CA THR A 85 -1.66 30.46 -16.54
C THR A 85 -1.95 29.75 -15.22
N ARG A 86 -1.97 30.56 -14.17
CA ARG A 86 -2.37 30.28 -12.78
C ARG A 86 -3.77 29.66 -12.69
N GLY A 87 -3.88 28.41 -13.06
CA GLY A 87 -5.04 27.57 -12.81
C GLY A 87 -4.66 26.38 -11.93
N SER A 88 -4.02 26.63 -10.79
CA SER A 88 -3.56 25.61 -9.84
C SER A 88 -4.71 24.99 -9.05
N GLY A 89 -5.74 24.52 -9.73
CA GLY A 89 -6.75 23.72 -9.06
C GLY A 89 -6.16 22.36 -8.65
N SER A 90 -6.09 22.07 -7.35
CA SER A 90 -5.78 20.71 -6.89
C SER A 90 -6.65 19.71 -7.61
N LEU A 91 -6.05 18.62 -8.14
CA LEU A 91 -6.81 17.55 -8.77
C LEU A 91 -7.82 16.94 -7.79
N TRP A 92 -7.43 16.85 -6.53
CA TRP A 92 -8.24 16.27 -5.47
C TRP A 92 -7.93 16.96 -4.14
N ASN A 93 -8.66 18.02 -3.83
CA ASN A 93 -8.57 18.71 -2.53
C ASN A 93 -9.81 18.49 -1.65
N VAL A 94 -10.69 17.59 -2.06
CA VAL A 94 -11.94 17.28 -1.37
C VAL A 94 -11.86 15.98 -0.55
N GLY A 95 -10.77 15.21 -0.69
CA GLY A 95 -10.55 13.96 0.05
C GLY A 95 -9.61 14.14 1.23
N LEU A 96 -9.83 13.33 2.27
CA LEU A 96 -8.91 13.18 3.38
C LEU A 96 -7.94 12.03 3.05
N PRO A 97 -6.62 12.26 3.09
CA PRO A 97 -5.67 11.17 2.95
C PRO A 97 -5.73 10.29 4.21
N VAL A 98 -5.86 8.99 4.00
CA VAL A 98 -5.82 7.97 5.05
C VAL A 98 -4.63 7.08 4.78
N ALA A 99 -3.62 7.14 5.64
CA ALA A 99 -2.52 6.18 5.61
C ALA A 99 -2.96 4.92 6.35
N LEU A 100 -2.82 3.77 5.69
CA LEU A 100 -3.00 2.46 6.32
C LEU A 100 -1.63 2.01 6.85
N PRO A 101 -1.40 2.04 8.17
CA PRO A 101 -0.16 1.56 8.74
C PRO A 101 -0.06 0.04 8.59
N GLY A 102 1.14 -0.51 8.78
CA GLY A 102 1.32 -1.93 9.01
C GLY A 102 0.56 -2.39 10.26
N LEU A 103 0.40 -3.70 10.43
CA LEU A 103 -0.20 -4.29 11.61
C LEU A 103 0.63 -3.92 12.85
N SER A 104 -0.02 -3.49 13.91
CA SER A 104 0.58 -3.41 15.24
C SER A 104 0.86 -4.82 15.78
N GLN A 105 1.69 -4.95 16.80
CA GLN A 105 1.91 -6.25 17.47
C GLN A 105 0.61 -6.88 17.97
N HIS A 106 -0.30 -6.05 18.51
CA HIS A 106 -1.60 -6.54 18.98
C HIS A 106 -2.48 -7.06 17.84
N GLU A 107 -2.49 -6.39 16.69
CA GLU A 107 -3.23 -6.83 15.50
C GLU A 107 -2.60 -8.08 14.89
N LEU A 108 -1.26 -8.15 14.86
CA LEU A 108 -0.56 -9.38 14.47
C LEU A 108 -0.92 -10.55 15.38
N ASP A 109 -0.97 -10.34 16.70
CA ASP A 109 -1.38 -11.36 17.65
C ASP A 109 -2.83 -11.81 17.44
N SER A 110 -3.72 -10.91 17.06
CA SER A 110 -5.10 -11.26 16.70
C SER A 110 -5.14 -12.09 15.42
N LEU A 111 -4.45 -11.63 14.36
CA LEU A 111 -4.33 -12.37 13.11
C LEU A 111 -3.77 -13.79 13.31
N LEU A 112 -2.74 -13.94 14.15
CA LEU A 112 -2.14 -15.25 14.44
C LEU A 112 -3.07 -16.19 15.21
N ARG A 113 -3.96 -15.66 16.06
CA ARG A 113 -5.01 -16.47 16.70
C ARG A 113 -6.04 -16.96 15.69
N ASP A 114 -6.46 -16.08 14.78
CA ASP A 114 -7.39 -16.44 13.71
C ASP A 114 -6.75 -17.48 12.77
N TYR A 115 -5.49 -17.24 12.38
CA TYR A 115 -4.71 -18.19 11.59
C TYR A 115 -4.59 -19.55 12.28
N ALA A 116 -4.28 -19.59 13.59
CA ALA A 116 -4.20 -20.83 14.34
C ALA A 116 -5.55 -21.58 14.40
N THR A 117 -6.65 -20.84 14.54
CA THR A 117 -8.01 -21.41 14.52
C THR A 117 -8.31 -22.02 13.14
N ASP A 118 -7.87 -21.33 12.10
CA ASP A 118 -8.16 -21.70 10.73
C ASP A 118 -7.26 -22.80 10.19
N SER A 119 -5.96 -22.75 10.43
CA SER A 119 -4.97 -23.70 9.90
C SER A 119 -4.65 -24.86 10.87
N GLY A 120 -4.92 -24.66 12.16
CA GLY A 120 -4.44 -25.56 13.23
C GLY A 120 -2.95 -25.37 13.56
N VAL A 121 -2.25 -24.43 12.94
CA VAL A 121 -0.83 -24.18 13.10
C VAL A 121 -0.62 -23.07 14.13
N VAL A 122 0.06 -23.37 15.24
CA VAL A 122 0.36 -22.42 16.33
C VAL A 122 1.85 -22.06 16.29
N LEU A 123 2.17 -20.80 16.05
CA LEU A 123 3.56 -20.34 16.09
C LEU A 123 4.09 -20.33 17.53
N THR A 124 5.36 -20.75 17.72
CA THR A 124 6.06 -20.53 18.98
C THR A 124 6.23 -19.02 19.25
N ARG A 125 6.52 -18.66 20.50
CA ARG A 125 6.77 -17.25 20.83
C ARG A 125 7.94 -16.68 20.02
N GLU A 126 9.02 -17.44 19.92
CA GLU A 126 10.22 -17.06 19.16
C GLU A 126 9.92 -16.88 17.65
N ALA A 127 9.04 -17.73 17.09
CA ALA A 127 8.62 -17.60 15.69
C ALA A 127 7.76 -16.35 15.47
N ARG A 128 6.89 -16.00 16.42
CA ARG A 128 6.11 -14.76 16.38
C ARG A 128 7.00 -13.52 16.46
N ASP A 129 7.97 -13.54 17.40
CA ASP A 129 8.92 -12.45 17.57
C ASP A 129 9.78 -12.28 16.31
N GLU A 130 10.25 -13.36 15.69
CA GLU A 130 11.00 -13.33 14.42
C GLU A 130 10.12 -12.80 13.27
N LEU A 131 8.86 -13.24 13.17
CA LEU A 131 7.92 -12.75 12.16
C LEU A 131 7.73 -11.23 12.29
N TRP A 132 7.52 -10.73 13.52
CA TRP A 132 7.44 -9.31 13.78
C TRP A 132 8.72 -8.57 13.42
N GLN A 133 9.86 -9.06 13.86
CA GLN A 133 11.15 -8.43 13.61
C GLN A 133 11.44 -8.30 12.11
N ARG A 134 11.11 -9.32 11.30
CA ARG A 134 11.35 -9.33 9.85
C ARG A 134 10.39 -8.48 9.08
N THR A 135 9.13 -8.47 9.45
CA THR A 135 8.06 -7.84 8.67
C THR A 135 7.65 -6.47 9.18
N ARG A 136 7.92 -6.16 10.45
CA ARG A 136 7.40 -4.97 11.15
C ARG A 136 5.89 -4.80 10.95
N GLY A 137 5.17 -5.92 10.83
CA GLY A 137 3.74 -5.93 10.64
C GLY A 137 3.26 -5.58 9.23
N GLN A 138 4.14 -5.59 8.22
CA GLN A 138 3.72 -5.35 6.84
C GLN A 138 2.77 -6.49 6.40
N PRO A 139 1.49 -6.19 6.06
CA PRO A 139 0.45 -7.21 5.95
C PRO A 139 0.73 -8.28 4.89
N TRP A 140 1.25 -7.85 3.73
CA TRP A 140 1.55 -8.79 2.66
C TRP A 140 2.68 -9.74 3.04
N LEU A 141 3.77 -9.22 3.65
CA LEU A 141 4.90 -10.05 4.10
C LEU A 141 4.46 -11.04 5.17
N VAL A 142 3.66 -10.59 6.15
CA VAL A 142 3.09 -11.46 7.18
C VAL A 142 2.28 -12.59 6.53
N SER A 143 1.32 -12.24 5.68
CA SER A 143 0.45 -13.21 5.00
C SER A 143 1.24 -14.18 4.13
N ARG A 144 2.26 -13.70 3.42
CA ARG A 144 3.09 -14.53 2.53
C ARG A 144 3.93 -15.53 3.32
N ILE A 145 4.53 -15.10 4.44
CA ILE A 145 5.30 -16.00 5.31
C ILE A 145 4.39 -17.06 5.94
N LEU A 146 3.22 -16.67 6.46
CA LEU A 146 2.25 -17.60 7.00
C LEU A 146 1.77 -18.61 5.97
N TYR A 147 1.51 -18.16 4.74
CA TYR A 147 1.13 -19.03 3.63
C TYR A 147 2.21 -20.07 3.31
N GLN A 148 3.49 -19.66 3.25
CA GLN A 148 4.59 -20.59 2.99
C GLN A 148 4.82 -21.55 4.16
N LEU A 149 4.64 -21.12 5.42
CA LEU A 149 4.64 -22.00 6.57
C LEU A 149 3.55 -23.06 6.47
N ASP A 150 2.35 -22.67 6.09
CA ASP A 150 1.22 -23.59 5.90
C ASP A 150 1.49 -24.63 4.80
N GLU A 151 2.12 -24.21 3.68
CA GLU A 151 2.52 -25.14 2.62
C GLU A 151 3.61 -26.12 3.06
N GLN A 152 4.62 -25.66 3.80
CA GLN A 152 5.72 -26.51 4.26
C GLN A 152 5.30 -27.51 5.34
N LEU A 153 4.37 -27.11 6.21
CA LEU A 153 3.92 -27.94 7.32
C LEU A 153 2.77 -28.89 6.94
N GLY A 154 2.18 -28.72 5.78
CA GLY A 154 1.04 -29.53 5.33
C GLY A 154 -0.16 -29.36 6.23
N SER A 155 -0.76 -28.19 6.26
CA SER A 155 -1.91 -27.86 7.10
C SER A 155 -2.98 -28.96 7.09
N PRO A 156 -3.51 -29.36 8.26
CA PRO A 156 -4.58 -30.38 8.39
C PRO A 156 -5.82 -30.10 7.50
N ARG A 157 -6.06 -28.83 7.17
CA ARG A 157 -7.16 -28.47 6.24
C ARG A 157 -6.93 -28.94 4.81
N ARG A 158 -5.67 -29.01 4.35
CA ARG A 158 -5.34 -29.46 2.98
C ARG A 158 -5.27 -30.98 2.84
N SER A 159 -5.06 -31.69 3.94
CA SER A 159 -5.00 -33.16 3.97
C SER A 159 -5.64 -33.70 5.24
N PRO A 160 -6.98 -33.83 5.28
CA PRO A 160 -7.69 -34.35 6.46
C PRO A 160 -7.30 -35.78 6.87
N GLU A 161 -6.64 -36.51 5.97
CA GLU A 161 -6.28 -37.92 6.17
C GLU A 161 -4.94 -38.12 6.92
N THR A 162 -4.16 -37.06 7.10
CA THR A 162 -2.90 -37.12 7.82
C THR A 162 -3.09 -36.62 9.25
N ASN A 163 -3.21 -37.52 10.21
CA ASN A 163 -3.05 -37.25 11.66
C ASN A 163 -1.58 -36.85 11.96
N LEU A 164 -1.04 -35.86 11.29
CA LEU A 164 0.27 -35.31 11.57
C LEU A 164 0.16 -34.45 12.84
N ALA A 165 0.97 -34.75 13.83
CA ALA A 165 1.16 -33.84 14.96
C ALA A 165 1.49 -32.47 14.43
N VAL A 166 0.67 -31.46 14.75
CA VAL A 166 0.86 -30.07 14.31
C VAL A 166 2.19 -29.60 14.87
N SER A 167 3.24 -29.60 14.07
CA SER A 167 4.52 -29.05 14.47
C SER A 167 4.42 -27.54 14.48
N SER A 168 4.68 -26.92 15.62
CA SER A 168 4.72 -25.47 15.74
C SER A 168 5.90 -24.89 14.95
N PRO A 169 5.69 -23.92 14.07
CA PRO A 169 6.77 -23.25 13.35
C PRO A 169 7.78 -22.63 14.30
N THR A 170 9.06 -22.74 13.93
CA THR A 170 10.18 -22.18 14.68
C THR A 170 10.64 -20.85 14.10
N ALA A 171 11.37 -20.05 14.87
CA ALA A 171 12.01 -18.82 14.40
C ALA A 171 12.91 -19.06 13.17
N GLN A 172 13.63 -20.20 13.15
CA GLN A 172 14.50 -20.56 12.03
C GLN A 172 13.71 -20.77 10.72
N GLN A 173 12.52 -21.37 10.76
CA GLN A 173 11.66 -21.55 9.58
C GLN A 173 11.14 -20.21 9.08
N VAL A 174 10.70 -19.32 9.98
CA VAL A 174 10.27 -17.96 9.60
C VAL A 174 11.42 -17.22 8.92
N ARG A 175 12.62 -17.29 9.48
CA ARG A 175 13.83 -16.67 8.92
C ARG A 175 14.16 -17.21 7.54
N ALA A 176 14.18 -18.52 7.38
CA ALA A 176 14.48 -19.17 6.10
C ALA A 176 13.49 -18.75 5.01
N ILE A 177 12.19 -18.65 5.34
CA ILE A 177 11.18 -18.18 4.40
C ILE A 177 11.40 -16.71 4.05
N ALA A 178 11.69 -15.84 5.02
CA ALA A 178 11.97 -14.44 4.77
C ALA A 178 13.20 -14.24 3.84
N GLU A 179 14.24 -15.07 4.00
CA GLU A 179 15.41 -15.07 3.12
C GLU A 179 15.09 -15.62 1.72
N GLN A 180 14.24 -16.65 1.63
CA GLN A 180 13.78 -17.20 0.35
C GLN A 180 13.00 -16.16 -0.47
N LEU A 181 12.16 -15.34 0.16
CA LEU A 181 11.40 -14.28 -0.52
C LEU A 181 12.30 -13.29 -1.25
N LEU A 182 13.52 -13.07 -0.78
CA LEU A 182 14.50 -12.20 -1.45
C LEU A 182 15.12 -12.83 -2.72
N GLY A 183 15.04 -14.15 -2.85
CA GLY A 183 15.57 -14.88 -4.03
C GLY A 183 14.50 -15.23 -5.07
N GLU A 184 13.23 -15.03 -4.76
CA GLU A 184 12.10 -15.30 -5.67
C GLU A 184 11.74 -14.05 -6.50
N ASP A 185 11.14 -14.26 -7.68
CA ASP A 185 10.46 -13.21 -8.44
C ASP A 185 9.17 -12.80 -7.72
N CYS A 186 9.35 -12.17 -6.57
CA CYS A 186 8.26 -11.75 -5.70
C CYS A 186 7.66 -10.45 -6.23
N VAL A 187 6.46 -10.51 -6.81
CA VAL A 187 5.74 -9.35 -7.38
C VAL A 187 5.67 -8.17 -6.40
N HIS A 188 5.52 -8.45 -5.10
CA HIS A 188 5.49 -7.41 -4.08
C HIS A 188 6.85 -6.69 -3.96
N LEU A 189 7.96 -7.42 -3.95
CA LEU A 189 9.30 -6.82 -3.91
C LEU A 189 9.64 -6.12 -5.22
N LEU A 190 9.22 -6.67 -6.36
CA LEU A 190 9.34 -5.96 -7.64
C LEU A 190 8.61 -4.62 -7.62
N SER A 191 7.42 -4.56 -7.03
CA SER A 191 6.69 -3.29 -6.90
C SER A 191 7.36 -2.31 -5.92
N VAL A 192 8.14 -2.78 -4.94
CA VAL A 192 9.03 -1.93 -4.13
C VAL A 192 10.15 -1.35 -5.01
N GLY A 193 10.74 -2.16 -5.89
CA GLY A 193 11.70 -1.69 -6.88
C GLY A 193 11.14 -0.61 -7.80
N ASP A 194 9.89 -0.77 -8.27
CA ASP A 194 9.22 0.22 -9.13
C ASP A 194 9.03 1.58 -8.45
N VAL A 195 8.89 1.60 -7.11
CA VAL A 195 8.81 2.85 -6.33
C VAL A 195 10.12 3.64 -6.42
N VAL A 196 11.24 2.94 -6.50
CA VAL A 196 12.60 3.53 -6.48
C VAL A 196 13.09 3.83 -7.89
N ASN A 197 12.84 2.93 -8.84
CA ASN A 197 13.36 2.99 -10.19
C ASN A 197 13.05 4.32 -10.91
N GLY A 198 14.12 4.95 -11.43
CA GLY A 198 14.03 6.19 -12.20
C GLY A 198 13.85 7.47 -11.37
N ARG A 199 13.97 7.38 -10.03
CA ARG A 199 13.90 8.51 -9.10
C ARG A 199 15.23 8.67 -8.36
N LYS A 200 16.17 9.37 -8.95
CA LYS A 200 17.54 9.53 -8.41
C LYS A 200 17.57 10.01 -6.96
N GLU A 201 16.73 11.00 -6.63
CA GLU A 201 16.66 11.55 -5.27
C GLU A 201 16.17 10.52 -4.25
N ALA A 202 15.27 9.61 -4.65
CA ALA A 202 14.82 8.50 -3.81
C ALA A 202 15.93 7.46 -3.64
N GLU A 203 16.63 7.10 -4.71
CA GLU A 203 17.79 6.21 -4.67
C GLU A 203 18.88 6.77 -3.75
N GLU A 204 19.23 8.06 -3.88
CA GLU A 204 20.22 8.73 -3.05
C GLU A 204 19.85 8.72 -1.57
N LEU A 205 18.59 9.02 -1.24
CA LEU A 205 18.10 8.97 0.14
C LEU A 205 18.17 7.57 0.72
N LEU A 206 17.75 6.56 -0.05
CA LEU A 206 17.80 5.16 0.39
C LEU A 206 19.24 4.66 0.57
N LEU A 207 20.16 5.02 -0.32
CA LEU A 207 21.58 4.68 -0.17
C LEU A 207 22.20 5.29 1.10
N ARG A 208 21.85 6.52 1.46
CA ARG A 208 22.27 7.15 2.72
C ARG A 208 21.76 6.38 3.93
N LEU A 209 20.46 6.00 3.92
CA LEU A 209 19.86 5.21 5.00
C LEU A 209 20.50 3.81 5.11
N LEU A 210 20.72 3.12 3.98
CA LEU A 210 21.41 1.83 3.92
C LEU A 210 22.86 1.94 4.40
N GLY A 211 23.51 3.09 4.18
CA GLY A 211 24.84 3.43 4.71
C GLY A 211 24.85 3.75 6.21
N GLY A 212 23.70 3.70 6.88
CA GLY A 212 23.57 3.98 8.32
C GLY A 212 23.50 5.46 8.67
N GLU A 213 23.26 6.36 7.69
CA GLU A 213 23.08 7.77 7.97
C GLU A 213 21.73 8.01 8.67
N GLU A 214 21.76 8.82 9.73
CA GLU A 214 20.56 9.25 10.43
C GLU A 214 19.93 10.45 9.72
N VAL A 215 18.76 10.24 9.11
CA VAL A 215 18.03 11.29 8.38
C VAL A 215 16.83 11.75 9.19
N ALA A 216 16.76 13.06 9.46
CA ALA A 216 15.63 13.66 10.16
C ALA A 216 14.33 13.53 9.36
N LEU A 217 13.22 13.22 10.06
CA LEU A 217 11.91 13.16 9.44
C LEU A 217 11.46 14.56 9.00
N SER A 218 11.14 14.71 7.74
CA SER A 218 10.56 15.92 7.16
C SER A 218 9.43 15.57 6.19
N ARG A 219 8.18 15.79 6.61
CA ARG A 219 7.02 15.63 5.72
C ARG A 219 6.89 16.75 4.69
N ALA A 220 7.71 17.82 4.80
CA ALA A 220 7.81 18.85 3.79
C ALA A 220 8.79 18.49 2.66
N ASP A 221 9.63 17.48 2.88
CA ASP A 221 10.50 16.91 1.87
C ASP A 221 9.66 15.99 0.96
N GLU A 222 9.61 16.30 -0.33
CA GLU A 222 8.77 15.59 -1.29
C GLU A 222 9.21 14.14 -1.47
N VAL A 223 10.52 13.88 -1.44
CA VAL A 223 11.09 12.51 -1.58
C VAL A 223 10.75 11.68 -0.36
N GLN A 224 10.95 12.21 0.85
CA GLN A 224 10.56 11.51 2.07
C GLN A 224 9.06 11.26 2.12
N SER A 225 8.24 12.28 1.78
CA SER A 225 6.78 12.13 1.77
C SER A 225 6.34 11.02 0.82
N TYR A 226 6.91 10.99 -0.38
CA TYR A 226 6.63 9.94 -1.36
C TYR A 226 7.00 8.54 -0.86
N LEU A 227 8.18 8.37 -0.27
CA LEU A 227 8.65 7.07 0.24
C LEU A 227 7.90 6.64 1.51
N LEU A 228 7.44 7.58 2.34
CA LEU A 228 6.56 7.34 3.48
C LEU A 228 5.15 6.91 3.02
N ASP A 229 4.59 7.60 2.03
CA ASP A 229 3.26 7.31 1.49
C ASP A 229 3.23 5.97 0.73
N SER A 230 4.35 5.57 0.11
CA SER A 230 4.51 4.24 -0.49
C SER A 230 4.71 3.10 0.52
N GLY A 231 4.93 3.42 1.79
CA GLY A 231 5.22 2.45 2.85
C GLY A 231 6.64 1.88 2.83
N LEU A 232 7.54 2.44 2.00
CA LEU A 232 8.94 2.01 1.94
C LEU A 232 9.76 2.58 3.11
N LEU A 233 9.42 3.79 3.53
CA LEU A 233 9.93 4.39 4.76
C LEU A 233 8.86 4.42 5.86
N THR A 234 9.33 4.50 7.09
CA THR A 234 8.52 4.75 8.27
C THR A 234 9.20 5.78 9.16
N ALA A 235 8.45 6.39 10.08
CA ALA A 235 9.04 7.16 11.14
C ALA A 235 9.65 6.22 12.19
N SER A 236 10.81 6.57 12.73
CA SER A 236 11.40 5.88 13.89
C SER A 236 10.46 5.89 15.09
N ASP A 237 10.70 5.03 16.07
CA ASP A 237 9.89 4.95 17.30
C ASP A 237 9.83 6.31 18.04
N THR A 238 10.84 7.16 17.91
CA THR A 238 10.87 8.51 18.46
C THR A 238 10.14 9.55 17.62
N GLY A 239 9.73 9.20 16.38
CA GLY A 239 9.12 10.11 15.43
C GLY A 239 10.05 11.20 14.88
N GLN A 240 11.35 11.13 15.13
CA GLN A 240 12.31 12.18 14.75
C GLN A 240 13.07 11.89 13.46
N ARG A 241 13.14 10.63 13.04
CA ARG A 241 13.93 10.16 11.89
C ARG A 241 13.08 9.33 10.97
N VAL A 242 13.56 9.15 9.75
CA VAL A 242 13.03 8.17 8.82
C VAL A 242 13.90 6.92 8.84
N GLU A 243 13.26 5.77 8.68
CA GLU A 243 13.88 4.45 8.62
C GLU A 243 13.24 3.63 7.51
N ILE A 244 13.97 2.65 6.97
CA ILE A 244 13.38 1.67 6.06
C ILE A 244 12.38 0.83 6.85
N SER A 245 11.19 0.62 6.31
CA SER A 245 10.03 0.11 7.05
C SER A 245 10.23 -1.28 7.67
N ASN A 246 11.06 -2.14 7.06
CA ASN A 246 11.34 -3.45 7.60
C ASN A 246 12.63 -4.05 7.02
N PRO A 247 13.26 -5.03 7.71
CA PRO A 247 14.51 -5.65 7.28
C PRO A 247 14.45 -6.40 5.94
N ILE A 248 13.27 -6.87 5.51
CA ILE A 248 13.12 -7.52 4.20
C ILE A 248 13.28 -6.48 3.08
N TYR A 249 12.67 -5.30 3.24
CA TYR A 249 12.87 -4.21 2.27
C TYR A 249 14.31 -3.71 2.28
N GLU A 250 14.92 -3.57 3.46
CA GLU A 250 16.33 -3.20 3.58
C GLU A 250 17.24 -4.17 2.82
N ALA A 251 17.08 -5.47 3.04
CA ALA A 251 17.86 -6.49 2.34
C ALA A 251 17.58 -6.52 0.82
N TYR A 252 16.34 -6.27 0.41
CA TYR A 252 15.99 -6.16 -1.00
C TYR A 252 16.63 -4.95 -1.67
N LEU A 253 16.56 -3.78 -1.01
CA LEU A 253 17.15 -2.53 -1.51
C LEU A 253 18.69 -2.59 -1.58
N LEU A 254 19.33 -3.26 -0.61
CA LEU A 254 20.78 -3.51 -0.68
C LEU A 254 21.19 -4.31 -1.92
N ARG A 255 20.35 -5.25 -2.36
CA ARG A 255 20.60 -5.99 -3.61
C ARG A 255 20.30 -5.16 -4.86
N LEU A 256 19.24 -4.34 -4.79
CA LEU A 256 18.80 -3.54 -5.94
C LEU A 256 19.72 -2.36 -6.21
N LEU A 257 20.24 -1.70 -5.18
CA LEU A 257 21.01 -0.45 -5.27
C LEU A 257 22.50 -0.65 -4.99
N GLY A 258 22.92 -1.83 -4.53
CA GLY A 258 24.30 -2.14 -4.16
C GLY A 258 25.19 -2.63 -5.31
N ASP A 259 24.59 -2.89 -6.49
CA ASP A 259 25.30 -3.21 -7.74
C ASP A 259 25.51 -1.92 -8.57
#